data_d0c42a8a6c4b99b6689e152ece3b2b77
#
_entry.id   d0c42a8a6c4b99b6689e152ece3b2b77
#
_cell.length_a   1.000
_cell.length_b   1.000
_cell.length_c   1.000
_cell.angle_alpha   90.00
_cell.angle_beta   90.00
_cell.angle_gamma   90.00
#
_symmetry.space_group_name_H-M   'P 1'
#
loop_
_entity.id
_entity.type
_entity.pdbx_description
1 polymer ?
#
loop_
_entity_poly.entity_id
_entity_poly.type
_entity_poly.pdbx_seq_one_letter_code
_entity_poly.pdbx_strand_id
1 'polypeptide(L)'
;HKSFSGGMYDSRQPMPDFVHTVAQQIGLTNTGYVFYKMDTLDIMPTHVDHFETYERVFGVERNNTYRALIFMEDWKPGHYFEVAGVGKTNWKAGEYALWHADVPHAASNIGSSSRYTLQITGELVDGKSI
;
A
#
# COMPACT_ATOMS: atom_id res chain seq x y z
N HIS A 1 15.73 1.00 -8.54
CA HIS A 1 15.05 1.11 -7.28
C HIS A 1 14.97 -0.24 -6.59
N LYS A 2 15.35 -0.30 -5.36
CA LYS A 2 15.75 -1.60 -4.85
C LYS A 2 15.44 -1.91 -3.41
N SER A 3 14.79 -1.09 -2.67
CA SER A 3 14.75 -1.28 -1.22
C SER A 3 13.55 -2.04 -0.70
N PHE A 4 12.80 -2.64 -1.58
CA PHE A 4 11.65 -3.40 -1.15
C PHE A 4 12.05 -4.79 -0.79
N SER A 5 11.62 -5.22 0.37
CA SER A 5 11.89 -6.55 0.86
C SER A 5 10.60 -7.36 0.87
N GLY A 6 10.76 -8.65 0.66
CA GLY A 6 9.67 -9.60 0.73
C GLY A 6 8.83 -9.64 -0.53
N GLY A 7 8.01 -10.65 -0.61
CA GLY A 7 7.03 -10.82 -1.66
C GLY A 7 5.63 -10.56 -1.11
N MET A 8 4.64 -10.64 -1.98
CA MET A 8 3.26 -10.51 -1.57
C MET A 8 2.79 -11.78 -0.87
N TYR A 9 2.15 -11.60 0.28
CA TYR A 9 1.48 -12.68 1.01
C TYR A 9 -0.01 -12.56 0.80
N ASP A 10 -0.69 -13.66 0.57
CA ASP A 10 -2.12 -13.64 0.27
C ASP A 10 -2.97 -14.12 1.45
N SER A 11 -4.27 -13.81 1.39
CA SER A 11 -5.21 -14.11 2.47
C SER A 11 -5.49 -15.62 2.64
N ARG A 12 -5.01 -16.45 1.72
CA ARG A 12 -5.17 -17.91 1.81
C ARG A 12 -4.07 -18.54 2.65
N GLN A 13 -3.03 -17.79 2.98
CA GLN A 13 -1.94 -18.23 3.85
C GLN A 13 -2.12 -17.62 5.24
N PRO A 14 -1.51 -18.21 6.27
CA PRO A 14 -1.56 -17.59 7.59
C PRO A 14 -1.07 -16.15 7.54
N MET A 15 -1.89 -15.25 8.05
CA MET A 15 -1.69 -13.82 8.00
C MET A 15 -1.99 -13.25 9.38
N PRO A 16 -1.22 -12.27 9.87
CA PRO A 16 -1.51 -11.68 11.17
C PRO A 16 -2.93 -11.15 11.26
N ASP A 17 -3.58 -11.38 12.40
CA ASP A 17 -4.97 -10.98 12.58
C ASP A 17 -5.20 -9.50 12.34
N PHE A 18 -4.25 -8.65 12.72
CA PHE A 18 -4.43 -7.22 12.55
C PHE A 18 -4.50 -6.82 11.07
N VAL A 19 -3.82 -7.56 10.17
CA VAL A 19 -3.90 -7.29 8.74
C VAL A 19 -5.32 -7.57 8.24
N HIS A 20 -5.92 -8.69 8.67
CA HIS A 20 -7.32 -9.00 8.35
C HIS A 20 -8.26 -7.89 8.85
N THR A 21 -8.06 -7.46 10.10
CA THR A 21 -8.90 -6.43 10.69
C THR A 21 -8.80 -5.12 9.92
N VAL A 22 -7.57 -4.69 9.57
CA VAL A 22 -7.36 -3.47 8.81
C VAL A 22 -8.01 -3.58 7.43
N ALA A 23 -7.82 -4.70 6.74
CA ALA A 23 -8.43 -4.91 5.43
C ALA A 23 -9.94 -4.80 5.49
N GLN A 24 -10.57 -5.40 6.51
CA GLN A 24 -12.01 -5.32 6.71
C GLN A 24 -12.47 -3.89 6.97
N GLN A 25 -11.75 -3.16 7.80
CA GLN A 25 -12.10 -1.77 8.12
C GLN A 25 -12.01 -0.87 6.88
N ILE A 26 -11.03 -1.10 6.02
CA ILE A 26 -10.88 -0.35 4.78
C ILE A 26 -11.97 -0.76 3.77
N GLY A 27 -12.42 -2.00 3.82
CA GLY A 27 -13.43 -2.53 2.91
C GLY A 27 -12.86 -3.32 1.75
N LEU A 28 -11.71 -3.97 1.97
CA LEU A 28 -11.07 -4.79 0.96
C LEU A 28 -11.29 -6.26 1.23
N THR A 29 -11.43 -7.03 0.15
CA THR A 29 -11.54 -8.49 0.17
C THR A 29 -10.61 -9.09 -0.88
N ASN A 30 -10.40 -10.41 -0.83
CA ASN A 30 -9.45 -11.12 -1.68
C ASN A 30 -8.08 -10.47 -1.60
N THR A 31 -7.56 -10.36 -0.39
CA THR A 31 -6.41 -9.50 -0.11
C THR A 31 -5.08 -10.23 -0.15
N GLY A 32 -4.10 -9.57 -0.74
CA GLY A 32 -2.70 -9.85 -0.56
C GLY A 32 -2.07 -8.71 0.22
N TYR A 33 -0.96 -8.96 0.89
CA TYR A 33 -0.31 -7.92 1.67
C TYR A 33 1.20 -8.04 1.61
N VAL A 34 1.87 -6.92 1.90
CA VAL A 34 3.32 -6.88 2.03
C VAL A 34 3.70 -5.75 2.97
N PHE A 35 4.72 -5.98 3.80
CA PHE A 35 5.31 -4.94 4.60
C PHE A 35 6.45 -4.31 3.82
N TYR A 36 6.48 -2.99 3.79
CA TYR A 36 7.50 -2.23 3.09
C TYR A 36 8.36 -1.45 4.05
N LYS A 37 9.64 -1.40 3.71
CA LYS A 37 10.59 -0.53 4.36
C LYS A 37 11.21 0.36 3.28
N MET A 38 11.12 1.67 3.47
CA MET A 38 11.76 2.62 2.57
C MET A 38 12.90 3.28 3.33
N ASP A 39 14.11 3.03 2.89
CA ASP A 39 15.30 3.54 3.56
C ASP A 39 15.62 4.97 3.12
N THR A 40 16.49 5.62 3.87
CA THR A 40 17.00 6.94 3.53
C THR A 40 17.56 6.94 2.11
N LEU A 41 17.20 7.96 1.33
CA LEU A 41 17.58 8.19 -0.06
C LEU A 41 16.85 7.28 -1.06
N ASP A 42 15.92 6.45 -0.62
CA ASP A 42 15.07 5.72 -1.55
C ASP A 42 14.06 6.67 -2.17
N ILE A 43 13.90 6.54 -3.48
CA ILE A 43 12.95 7.33 -4.25
C ILE A 43 12.14 6.39 -5.14
N MET A 44 10.82 6.54 -5.07
CA MET A 44 9.91 5.85 -5.97
C MET A 44 9.24 6.91 -6.83
N PRO A 45 9.69 7.07 -8.09
CA PRO A 45 9.10 8.07 -9.00
C PRO A 45 7.62 7.79 -9.25
N THR A 46 6.91 8.79 -9.74
CA THR A 46 5.51 8.64 -10.10
C THR A 46 5.32 7.47 -11.06
N HIS A 47 4.43 6.56 -10.72
CA HIS A 47 4.19 5.34 -11.50
C HIS A 47 2.81 4.78 -11.16
N VAL A 48 2.37 3.82 -11.96
CA VAL A 48 1.25 2.95 -11.63
C VAL A 48 1.80 1.54 -11.46
N ASP A 49 1.19 0.77 -10.58
CA ASP A 49 1.59 -0.62 -10.39
C ASP A 49 0.94 -1.51 -11.45
N HIS A 50 1.56 -2.65 -11.75
CA HIS A 50 1.06 -3.55 -12.78
C HIS A 50 0.08 -4.60 -12.24
N PHE A 51 0.25 -5.07 -11.01
CA PHE A 51 -0.64 -6.04 -10.35
C PHE A 51 -0.76 -7.39 -11.07
N GLU A 52 0.24 -7.78 -11.85
CA GLU A 52 0.20 -9.04 -12.61
C GLU A 52 0.12 -10.26 -11.69
N THR A 53 0.90 -10.27 -10.63
CA THR A 53 0.89 -11.38 -9.68
C THR A 53 -0.45 -11.48 -8.98
N TYR A 54 -1.00 -10.34 -8.57
CA TYR A 54 -2.29 -10.30 -7.89
C TYR A 54 -3.39 -10.87 -8.80
N GLU A 55 -3.45 -10.42 -10.04
CA GLU A 55 -4.44 -10.89 -10.99
C GLU A 55 -4.31 -12.40 -11.21
N ARG A 56 -3.08 -12.88 -11.38
CA ARG A 56 -2.84 -14.31 -11.62
C ARG A 56 -3.27 -15.16 -10.43
N VAL A 57 -3.01 -14.71 -9.22
CA VAL A 57 -3.27 -15.49 -8.01
C VAL A 57 -4.74 -15.45 -7.62
N PHE A 58 -5.37 -14.29 -7.72
CA PHE A 58 -6.72 -14.07 -7.21
C PHE A 58 -7.79 -14.04 -8.30
N GLY A 59 -7.40 -13.92 -9.56
CA GLY A 59 -8.38 -13.79 -10.65
C GLY A 59 -9.13 -12.47 -10.64
N VAL A 60 -8.62 -11.47 -9.97
CA VAL A 60 -9.24 -10.14 -9.91
C VAL A 60 -8.65 -9.27 -11.02
N GLU A 61 -9.49 -8.73 -11.88
CA GLU A 61 -9.04 -7.89 -12.97
C GLU A 61 -8.54 -6.54 -12.44
N ARG A 62 -7.65 -5.92 -13.21
CA ARG A 62 -7.07 -4.62 -12.87
C ARG A 62 -8.14 -3.57 -12.56
N ASN A 63 -9.23 -3.58 -13.31
CA ASN A 63 -10.33 -2.63 -13.13
C ASN A 63 -10.96 -2.69 -11.73
N ASN A 64 -10.83 -3.83 -11.07
CA ASN A 64 -11.40 -4.05 -9.75
C ASN A 64 -10.34 -4.08 -8.65
N THR A 65 -9.11 -3.75 -8.99
CA THR A 65 -7.97 -3.85 -8.07
C THR A 65 -7.70 -2.49 -7.43
N TYR A 66 -7.54 -2.52 -6.12
CA TYR A 66 -7.25 -1.35 -5.29
C TYR A 66 -6.06 -1.63 -4.39
N ARG A 67 -5.40 -0.58 -3.99
CA ARG A 67 -4.29 -0.68 -3.06
C ARG A 67 -4.49 0.28 -1.91
N ALA A 68 -4.21 -0.21 -0.70
CA ALA A 68 -4.14 0.61 0.49
C ALA A 68 -2.72 0.64 1.00
N LEU A 69 -2.26 1.80 1.41
CA LEU A 69 -0.97 1.97 2.09
C LEU A 69 -1.25 2.48 3.49
N ILE A 70 -0.89 1.69 4.46
CA ILE A 70 -1.12 2.01 5.87
C ILE A 70 0.22 2.42 6.48
N PHE A 71 0.26 3.61 7.08
CA PHE A 71 1.46 4.09 7.74
C PHE A 71 1.56 3.44 9.10
N MET A 72 2.65 2.71 9.33
CA MET A 72 2.83 1.94 10.57
C MET A 72 3.35 2.80 11.72
N GLU A 73 3.89 3.96 11.41
CA GLU A 73 4.47 4.88 12.37
C GLU A 73 4.05 6.30 12.04
N ASP A 74 4.16 7.20 13.02
CA ASP A 74 3.97 8.62 12.78
C ASP A 74 4.99 9.12 11.76
N TRP A 75 4.58 10.12 11.00
CA TRP A 75 5.44 10.76 10.01
C TRP A 75 6.74 11.27 10.65
N LYS A 76 7.82 11.15 9.89
CA LYS A 76 9.14 11.68 10.27
C LYS A 76 9.65 12.59 9.18
N PRO A 77 10.43 13.61 9.54
CA PRO A 77 10.95 14.56 8.54
C PRO A 77 11.66 13.85 7.40
N GLY A 78 11.38 14.29 6.19
CA GLY A 78 11.96 13.72 4.97
C GLY A 78 11.13 12.64 4.32
N HIS A 79 10.10 12.12 5.01
CA HIS A 79 9.17 11.16 4.42
C HIS A 79 8.12 11.90 3.60
N TYR A 80 7.85 11.41 2.39
CA TYR A 80 6.88 12.02 1.48
C TYR A 80 6.13 10.93 0.72
N PHE A 81 4.82 11.11 0.55
CA PHE A 81 3.98 10.23 -0.23
C PHE A 81 3.00 11.05 -1.04
N GLU A 82 2.68 10.59 -2.25
CA GLU A 82 1.81 11.32 -3.17
C GLU A 82 0.93 10.36 -3.91
N VAL A 83 -0.36 10.68 -4.00
CA VAL A 83 -1.34 9.93 -4.79
C VAL A 83 -2.08 10.91 -5.67
N ALA A 84 -2.15 10.63 -6.97
CA ALA A 84 -2.84 11.48 -7.94
C ALA A 84 -2.35 12.93 -7.90
N GLY A 85 -1.07 13.13 -7.67
CA GLY A 85 -0.47 14.46 -7.58
C GLY A 85 -0.71 15.19 -6.27
N VAL A 86 -1.37 14.56 -5.29
CA VAL A 86 -1.64 15.18 -3.99
C VAL A 86 -0.66 14.63 -2.97
N GLY A 87 0.21 15.50 -2.46
CA GLY A 87 1.22 15.13 -1.47
C GLY A 87 0.64 14.97 -0.08
N LYS A 88 1.24 14.08 0.69
CA LYS A 88 0.85 13.82 2.08
C LYS A 88 2.09 13.75 2.95
N THR A 89 2.02 14.44 4.08
CA THR A 89 3.00 14.40 5.17
C THR A 89 2.25 14.49 6.49
N ASN A 90 2.98 14.46 7.59
CA ASN A 90 2.41 14.64 8.94
C ASN A 90 1.34 13.61 9.29
N TRP A 91 1.41 12.42 8.70
CA TRP A 91 0.47 11.35 9.04
C TRP A 91 0.73 10.81 10.44
N LYS A 92 -0.30 10.18 10.99
CA LYS A 92 -0.21 9.43 12.24
C LYS A 92 -0.25 7.94 11.96
N ALA A 93 0.39 7.17 12.82
CA ALA A 93 0.34 5.72 12.73
C ALA A 93 -1.11 5.25 12.62
N GLY A 94 -1.37 4.36 11.66
CA GLY A 94 -2.70 3.84 11.39
C GLY A 94 -3.48 4.60 10.33
N GLU A 95 -3.05 5.80 9.95
CA GLU A 95 -3.66 6.47 8.79
C GLU A 95 -3.29 5.72 7.52
N TYR A 96 -4.15 5.83 6.51
CA TYR A 96 -3.93 5.13 5.26
C TYR A 96 -4.39 5.95 4.06
N ALA A 97 -3.87 5.57 2.90
CA ALA A 97 -4.35 6.04 1.61
C ALA A 97 -4.89 4.84 0.85
N LEU A 98 -5.94 5.04 0.08
CA LEU A 98 -6.57 3.99 -0.73
C LEU A 98 -6.75 4.52 -2.15
N TRP A 99 -6.33 3.74 -3.15
CA TRP A 99 -6.44 4.18 -4.54
C TRP A 99 -6.67 3.00 -5.48
N HIS A 100 -7.30 3.31 -6.61
CA HIS A 100 -7.51 2.35 -7.69
C HIS A 100 -6.21 2.08 -8.43
N ALA A 101 -6.10 0.91 -9.04
CA ALA A 101 -4.90 0.45 -9.73
C ALA A 101 -4.37 1.44 -10.78
N ASP A 102 -5.24 2.24 -11.41
CA ASP A 102 -4.82 3.16 -12.45
C ASP A 102 -4.34 4.52 -11.94
N VAL A 103 -4.35 4.74 -10.64
CA VAL A 103 -3.97 6.02 -10.05
C VAL A 103 -2.46 6.08 -9.86
N PRO A 104 -1.78 7.08 -10.43
CA PRO A 104 -0.34 7.23 -10.24
C PRO A 104 -0.01 7.69 -8.83
N HIS A 105 1.12 7.22 -8.34
CA HIS A 105 1.58 7.55 -6.99
C HIS A 105 3.11 7.57 -6.96
N ALA A 106 3.66 8.21 -5.93
CA ALA A 106 5.09 8.39 -5.76
C ALA A 106 5.44 8.46 -4.28
N ALA A 107 6.68 8.21 -3.95
CA ALA A 107 7.16 8.31 -2.58
C ALA A 107 8.65 8.62 -2.57
N SER A 108 9.12 9.22 -1.48
CA SER A 108 10.53 9.42 -1.27
C SER A 108 10.85 9.49 0.23
N ASN A 109 12.09 9.18 0.55
CA ASN A 109 12.60 9.31 1.90
C ASN A 109 13.97 9.99 1.84
N ILE A 110 13.99 11.27 2.14
CA ILE A 110 15.26 12.04 2.23
C ILE A 110 15.58 12.35 3.69
N GLY A 111 14.92 11.70 4.61
CA GLY A 111 15.16 11.88 6.04
C GLY A 111 16.25 10.95 6.56
N SER A 112 16.37 10.90 7.87
CA SER A 112 17.41 10.13 8.55
C SER A 112 16.91 8.79 9.14
N SER A 113 15.64 8.46 8.93
CA SER A 113 15.07 7.22 9.46
C SER A 113 14.26 6.51 8.39
N SER A 114 14.18 5.18 8.49
CA SER A 114 13.39 4.37 7.56
C SER A 114 11.90 4.60 7.77
N ARG A 115 11.13 4.44 6.69
CA ARG A 115 9.67 4.48 6.71
C ARG A 115 9.12 3.08 6.60
N TYR A 116 8.21 2.73 7.51
CA TYR A 116 7.59 1.41 7.53
C TYR A 116 6.12 1.54 7.19
N THR A 117 5.67 0.75 6.21
CA THR A 117 4.27 0.75 5.78
C THR A 117 3.80 -0.68 5.55
N LEU A 118 2.48 -0.85 5.61
CA LEU A 118 1.79 -2.08 5.21
C LEU A 118 1.03 -1.77 3.93
N GLN A 119 1.24 -2.55 2.89
CA GLN A 119 0.44 -2.45 1.67
C GLN A 119 -0.52 -3.62 1.59
N ILE A 120 -1.78 -3.31 1.28
CA ILE A 120 -2.80 -4.32 1.06
C ILE A 120 -3.35 -4.10 -0.34
N THR A 121 -3.39 -5.18 -1.12
CA THR A 121 -4.00 -5.18 -2.44
C THR A 121 -5.28 -6.00 -2.36
N GLY A 122 -6.35 -5.49 -2.93
CA GLY A 122 -7.63 -6.20 -2.88
C GLY A 122 -8.66 -5.59 -3.81
N GLU A 123 -9.87 -6.09 -3.72
CA GLU A 123 -11.03 -5.48 -4.38
C GLU A 123 -11.98 -4.96 -3.32
N LEU A 124 -12.78 -3.95 -3.68
CA LEU A 124 -13.72 -3.38 -2.73
C LEU A 124 -14.86 -4.36 -2.45
N VAL A 125 -15.23 -4.45 -1.19
CA VAL A 125 -16.40 -5.23 -0.79
C VAL A 125 -17.63 -4.58 -1.41
N ASP A 126 -18.62 -5.41 -1.81
CA ASP A 126 -19.87 -4.94 -2.42
C ASP A 126 -20.48 -3.81 -1.61
N GLY A 127 -20.93 -2.79 -2.32
CA GLY A 127 -21.53 -1.62 -1.70
C GLY A 127 -20.55 -0.57 -1.20
N LYS A 128 -19.25 -0.82 -1.28
CA LYS A 128 -18.26 0.18 -0.95
C LYS A 128 -17.91 1.01 -2.17
N SER A 129 -17.57 2.28 -1.90
CA SER A 129 -17.06 3.17 -2.93
C SER A 129 -16.03 4.10 -2.31
N ILE A 130 -15.20 4.61 -3.16
CA ILE A 130 -14.20 5.58 -2.75
C ILE A 130 -14.73 6.98 -3.00
#